data_08a86e01d2d0f84a90c0440daf800610
#
_entry.id   08a86e01d2d0f84a90c0440daf800610
#
_cell.length_a   1.000
_cell.length_b   1.000
_cell.length_c   1.000
_cell.angle_alpha   90.00
_cell.angle_beta   90.00
_cell.angle_gamma   90.00
#
_symmetry.space_group_name_H-M   'P 1'
#
loop_
_entity.id
_entity.type
_entity.pdbx_description
1 polymer ?
#
loop_
_entity_poly.entity_id
_entity_poly.type
_entity_poly.pdbx_seq_one_letter_code
_entity_poly.pdbx_strand_id
1 'polypeptide(L)'
;MPTLTLKGTYMKRNILNIVNFLRGTEPRTDTDIHKPFLEQLRLMKENNLRGTFLLQYDALTDPFYTDILKELPPEQFEIGVWFEVVESLCAPFGVEWKGRWSWDYWSEFSFTGAYTFDVREKMADKLFHDFKEVFGYYPRSLGAWCLDAHSIAYISEKYDVDAY
;
A
#
# COMPACT_ATOMS: atom_id res chain seq x y z
N MET A 1 14.20 50.05 19.96
CA MET A 1 13.32 49.00 19.38
C MET A 1 13.61 47.71 20.11
N PRO A 2 12.63 47.11 20.83
CA PRO A 2 12.90 45.85 21.51
C PRO A 2 12.84 44.67 20.54
N THR A 3 13.89 43.91 20.56
CA THR A 3 14.05 42.66 19.75
C THR A 3 13.16 41.59 20.41
N LEU A 4 12.09 41.21 19.72
CA LEU A 4 11.25 40.08 20.12
C LEU A 4 12.03 38.77 19.86
N THR A 5 12.58 38.20 20.92
CA THR A 5 13.15 36.86 20.90
C THR A 5 12.01 35.85 21.10
N LEU A 6 11.47 35.30 20.01
CA LEU A 6 10.57 34.15 20.07
C LEU A 6 11.40 32.93 20.53
N LYS A 7 11.39 32.67 21.84
CA LYS A 7 11.80 31.37 22.38
C LYS A 7 10.69 30.35 22.08
N GLY A 8 10.70 29.79 20.89
CA GLY A 8 9.90 28.62 20.58
C GLY A 8 10.44 27.45 21.38
N THR A 9 9.67 26.98 22.35
CA THR A 9 9.96 25.70 23.05
C THR A 9 9.67 24.60 22.03
N TYR A 10 10.70 24.13 21.34
CA TYR A 10 10.60 22.93 20.51
C TYR A 10 10.35 21.74 21.45
N MET A 11 9.09 21.33 21.58
CA MET A 11 8.80 20.04 22.19
C MET A 11 9.35 18.95 21.30
N LYS A 12 10.39 18.27 21.76
CA LYS A 12 10.95 17.11 21.07
C LYS A 12 9.91 16.00 21.15
N ARG A 13 9.20 15.75 20.02
CA ARG A 13 8.25 14.65 19.91
C ARG A 13 8.97 13.46 19.28
N ASN A 14 8.93 12.31 19.94
CA ASN A 14 9.29 11.06 19.31
C ASN A 14 8.09 10.58 18.49
N ILE A 15 8.30 10.33 17.21
CA ILE A 15 7.28 9.80 16.30
C ILE A 15 7.70 8.39 15.92
N LEU A 16 6.80 7.44 16.11
CA LEU A 16 6.92 6.08 15.58
C LEU A 16 5.91 5.95 14.43
N ASN A 17 6.41 5.71 13.24
CA ASN A 17 5.57 5.42 12.07
C ASN A 17 5.57 3.91 11.83
N ILE A 18 4.40 3.28 11.93
CA ILE A 18 4.21 1.84 11.70
C ILE A 18 3.53 1.69 10.35
N VAL A 19 4.25 1.15 9.37
CA VAL A 19 3.72 0.87 8.04
C VAL A 19 3.76 -0.63 7.81
N ASN A 20 2.61 -1.19 7.49
CA ASN A 20 2.43 -2.61 7.24
C ASN A 20 1.94 -2.80 5.81
N PHE A 21 2.61 -3.62 5.02
CA PHE A 21 2.02 -4.04 3.75
C PHE A 21 1.37 -5.42 3.90
N LEU A 22 0.21 -5.58 3.29
CA LEU A 22 -0.58 -6.81 3.34
C LEU A 22 -0.55 -7.48 1.97
N ARG A 23 -0.17 -8.73 1.96
CA ARG A 23 -0.24 -9.61 0.79
C ARG A 23 -1.48 -10.49 0.89
N GLY A 24 -2.17 -10.67 -0.23
CA GLY A 24 -3.20 -11.69 -0.37
C GLY A 24 -2.63 -13.06 -0.76
N THR A 25 -1.41 -13.07 -1.31
CA THR A 25 -0.74 -14.29 -1.77
C THR A 25 0.73 -14.29 -1.35
N GLU A 26 1.22 -15.42 -0.83
CA GLU A 26 2.64 -15.65 -0.60
C GLU A 26 3.11 -16.81 -1.49
N PRO A 27 3.77 -16.51 -2.61
CA PRO A 27 4.09 -17.52 -3.62
C PRO A 27 5.20 -18.49 -3.24
N ARG A 28 5.93 -18.23 -2.16
CA ARG A 28 7.10 -19.04 -1.76
C ARG A 28 6.78 -20.19 -0.82
N THR A 29 5.73 -20.03 -0.04
CA THR A 29 5.41 -20.96 1.04
C THR A 29 3.90 -21.12 1.19
N ASP A 30 3.46 -22.29 1.66
CA ASP A 30 2.09 -22.52 2.09
C ASP A 30 1.93 -22.03 3.54
N THR A 31 2.05 -20.72 3.73
CA THR A 31 2.00 -20.08 5.04
C THR A 31 0.66 -19.39 5.22
N ASP A 32 0.05 -19.56 6.38
CA ASP A 32 -1.11 -18.77 6.79
C ASP A 32 -0.70 -17.30 6.97
N ILE A 33 -1.05 -16.48 5.99
CA ILE A 33 -0.76 -15.04 5.98
C ILE A 33 -1.82 -14.21 6.72
N HIS A 34 -2.95 -14.78 7.06
CA HIS A 34 -4.01 -14.11 7.81
C HIS A 34 -3.66 -13.96 9.30
N LYS A 35 -3.10 -15.00 9.89
CA LYS A 35 -2.75 -15.01 11.30
C LYS A 35 -1.76 -13.90 11.72
N PRO A 36 -0.67 -13.64 11.01
CA PRO A 36 0.22 -12.52 11.33
C PRO A 36 -0.49 -11.17 11.29
N PHE A 37 -1.37 -10.94 10.32
CA PHE A 37 -2.15 -9.71 10.23
C PHE A 37 -3.06 -9.53 11.44
N LEU A 38 -3.81 -10.57 11.83
CA LEU A 38 -4.70 -10.51 13.00
C LEU A 38 -3.93 -10.23 14.28
N GLU A 39 -2.81 -10.89 14.47
CA GLU A 39 -1.98 -10.70 15.67
C GLU A 39 -1.36 -9.30 15.72
N GLN A 40 -0.88 -8.80 14.60
CA GLN A 40 -0.36 -7.44 14.52
C GLN A 40 -1.43 -6.40 14.82
N LEU A 41 -2.62 -6.55 14.22
CA LEU A 41 -3.75 -5.66 14.47
C LEU A 41 -4.18 -5.70 15.95
N ARG A 42 -4.22 -6.89 16.55
CA ARG A 42 -4.50 -7.07 17.98
C ARG A 42 -3.51 -6.28 18.85
N LEU A 43 -2.21 -6.46 18.61
CA LEU A 43 -1.15 -5.77 19.35
C LEU A 43 -1.23 -4.25 19.17
N MET A 44 -1.52 -3.77 17.97
CA MET A 44 -1.67 -2.34 17.71
C MET A 44 -2.86 -1.75 18.47
N LYS A 45 -4.01 -2.43 18.48
CA LYS A 45 -5.20 -2.00 19.22
C LYS A 45 -4.96 -2.00 20.74
N GLU A 46 -4.42 -3.07 21.29
CA GLU A 46 -4.16 -3.21 22.72
C GLU A 46 -3.18 -2.16 23.27
N ASN A 47 -2.22 -1.74 22.45
CA ASN A 47 -1.22 -0.75 22.83
C ASN A 47 -1.57 0.67 22.34
N ASN A 48 -2.76 0.90 21.81
CA ASN A 48 -3.21 2.17 21.23
C ASN A 48 -2.19 2.76 20.24
N LEU A 49 -1.61 1.90 19.39
CA LEU A 49 -0.67 2.28 18.35
C LEU A 49 -1.42 2.72 17.10
N ARG A 50 -0.86 3.71 16.40
CA ARG A 50 -1.34 4.16 15.10
C ARG A 50 -0.49 3.54 14.00
N GLY A 51 -1.06 3.39 12.81
CA GLY A 51 -0.31 2.88 11.67
C GLY A 51 -1.08 2.85 10.37
N THR A 52 -0.35 2.49 9.33
CA THR A 52 -0.85 2.41 7.97
C THR A 52 -0.83 0.95 7.52
N PHE A 53 -1.90 0.51 6.87
CA PHE A 53 -1.97 -0.76 6.16
C PHE A 53 -2.02 -0.50 4.66
N LEU A 54 -1.02 -1.01 3.93
CA LEU A 54 -0.92 -0.89 2.49
C LEU A 54 -1.25 -2.24 1.84
N LEU A 55 -2.30 -2.26 1.01
CA LEU A 55 -2.80 -3.49 0.42
C LEU A 55 -2.20 -3.75 -0.95
N GLN A 56 -1.52 -4.89 -1.10
CA GLN A 56 -1.27 -5.48 -2.41
C GLN A 56 -2.61 -5.80 -3.09
N TYR A 57 -2.64 -5.85 -4.41
CA TYR A 57 -3.91 -6.04 -5.14
C TYR A 57 -4.65 -7.32 -4.74
N ASP A 58 -3.95 -8.42 -4.49
CA ASP A 58 -4.57 -9.67 -4.00
C ASP A 58 -5.23 -9.50 -2.63
N ALA A 59 -4.60 -8.73 -1.73
CA ALA A 59 -5.19 -8.41 -0.42
C ALA A 59 -6.38 -7.44 -0.55
N LEU A 60 -6.33 -6.51 -1.52
CA LEU A 60 -7.44 -5.59 -1.81
C LEU A 60 -8.69 -6.32 -2.31
N THR A 61 -8.51 -7.42 -3.03
CA THR A 61 -9.62 -8.24 -3.56
C THR A 61 -10.08 -9.35 -2.63
N ASP A 62 -9.40 -9.53 -1.50
CA ASP A 62 -9.76 -10.54 -0.49
C ASP A 62 -10.68 -9.93 0.58
N PRO A 63 -11.95 -10.40 0.69
CA PRO A 63 -12.90 -9.95 1.72
C PRO A 63 -12.38 -10.12 3.14
N PHE A 64 -11.52 -11.11 3.39
CA PHE A 64 -10.93 -11.30 4.71
C PHE A 64 -10.21 -10.04 5.22
N TYR A 65 -9.41 -9.39 4.38
CA TYR A 65 -8.72 -8.16 4.76
C TYR A 65 -9.66 -6.95 4.72
N THR A 66 -10.41 -6.81 3.63
CA THR A 66 -11.16 -5.58 3.39
C THR A 66 -12.30 -5.39 4.37
N ASP A 67 -12.98 -6.46 4.79
CA ASP A 67 -14.08 -6.36 5.77
C ASP A 67 -13.54 -5.95 7.15
N ILE A 68 -12.40 -6.50 7.58
CA ILE A 68 -11.77 -6.10 8.83
C ILE A 68 -11.27 -4.66 8.78
N LEU A 69 -10.64 -4.25 7.67
CA LEU A 69 -10.04 -2.93 7.54
C LEU A 69 -11.08 -1.81 7.44
N LYS A 70 -12.25 -2.05 6.85
CA LYS A 70 -13.37 -1.10 6.81
C LYS A 70 -13.89 -0.72 8.19
N GLU A 71 -13.78 -1.63 9.15
CA GLU A 71 -14.25 -1.43 10.53
C GLU A 71 -13.22 -0.72 11.43
N LEU A 72 -12.04 -0.39 10.89
CA LEU A 72 -11.00 0.27 11.69
C LEU A 72 -11.27 1.77 11.84
N PRO A 73 -11.00 2.33 13.03
CA PRO A 73 -11.15 3.77 13.25
C PRO A 73 -10.12 4.57 12.41
N PRO A 74 -10.59 5.46 11.52
CA PRO A 74 -9.72 6.18 10.59
C PRO A 74 -8.76 7.17 11.28
N GLU A 75 -9.06 7.56 12.52
CA GLU A 75 -8.16 8.39 13.32
C GLU A 75 -6.96 7.63 13.88
N GLN A 76 -7.01 6.29 13.86
CA GLN A 76 -5.94 5.41 14.34
C GLN A 76 -5.23 4.70 13.20
N PHE A 77 -5.95 4.32 12.15
CA PHE A 77 -5.42 3.52 11.06
C PHE A 77 -5.69 4.17 9.70
N GLU A 78 -4.65 4.31 8.92
CA GLU A 78 -4.74 4.70 7.53
C GLU A 78 -4.68 3.45 6.65
N ILE A 79 -5.54 3.41 5.62
CA ILE A 79 -5.54 2.33 4.63
C ILE A 79 -5.11 2.93 3.30
N GLY A 80 -4.12 2.29 2.68
CA GLY A 80 -3.58 2.68 1.39
C GLY A 80 -3.28 1.47 0.51
N VAL A 81 -2.51 1.67 -0.54
CA VAL A 81 -2.19 0.62 -1.51
C VAL A 81 -0.70 0.30 -1.52
N TRP A 82 -0.40 -0.97 -1.80
CA TRP A 82 0.94 -1.45 -2.10
C TRP A 82 1.00 -1.86 -3.56
N PHE A 83 1.69 -1.05 -4.38
CA PHE A 83 1.78 -1.29 -5.81
C PHE A 83 2.90 -2.28 -6.14
N GLU A 84 2.60 -3.53 -5.95
CA GLU A 84 3.37 -4.67 -6.43
C GLU A 84 2.57 -5.36 -7.52
N VAL A 85 3.22 -5.67 -8.65
CA VAL A 85 2.52 -6.30 -9.77
C VAL A 85 2.34 -7.78 -9.49
N VAL A 86 1.09 -8.21 -9.46
CA VAL A 86 0.65 -9.59 -9.22
C VAL A 86 -0.18 -10.11 -10.39
N GLU A 87 -0.34 -11.42 -10.49
CA GLU A 87 -1.05 -12.06 -11.62
C GLU A 87 -2.48 -11.55 -11.76
N SER A 88 -3.19 -11.40 -10.65
CA SER A 88 -4.57 -10.91 -10.61
C SER A 88 -4.70 -9.47 -11.11
N LEU A 89 -3.66 -8.64 -10.95
CA LEU A 89 -3.62 -7.28 -11.49
C LEU A 89 -3.32 -7.25 -12.99
N CYS A 90 -2.56 -8.22 -13.51
CA CYS A 90 -2.24 -8.35 -14.93
C CYS A 90 -3.40 -8.91 -15.77
N ALA A 91 -4.10 -9.90 -15.22
CA ALA A 91 -5.08 -10.71 -15.94
C ALA A 91 -6.17 -9.90 -16.67
N PRO A 92 -6.77 -8.84 -16.09
CA PRO A 92 -7.81 -8.05 -16.75
C PRO A 92 -7.36 -7.37 -18.05
N PHE A 93 -6.06 -7.19 -18.24
CA PHE A 93 -5.48 -6.52 -19.41
C PHE A 93 -4.91 -7.51 -20.43
N GLY A 94 -5.02 -8.82 -20.17
CA GLY A 94 -4.39 -9.84 -21.02
C GLY A 94 -2.85 -9.76 -21.03
N VAL A 95 -2.28 -9.17 -19.98
CA VAL A 95 -0.83 -9.01 -19.82
C VAL A 95 -0.29 -10.22 -19.08
N GLU A 96 0.77 -10.82 -19.62
CA GLU A 96 1.45 -11.92 -18.94
C GLU A 96 2.14 -11.40 -17.68
N TRP A 97 1.79 -11.97 -16.52
CA TRP A 97 2.54 -11.75 -15.31
C TRP A 97 3.89 -12.45 -15.40
N LYS A 98 4.96 -11.65 -15.33
CA LYS A 98 6.33 -12.15 -15.50
C LYS A 98 6.93 -12.68 -14.20
N GLY A 99 6.32 -12.35 -13.05
CA GLY A 99 6.67 -12.96 -11.78
C GLY A 99 6.20 -14.41 -11.73
N ARG A 100 6.73 -15.17 -10.82
CA ARG A 100 6.38 -16.58 -10.57
C ARG A 100 6.77 -16.94 -9.15
N TRP A 101 6.65 -18.22 -8.81
CA TRP A 101 7.10 -18.79 -7.55
C TRP A 101 8.55 -18.47 -7.21
N SER A 102 9.39 -18.25 -8.21
CA SER A 102 10.79 -17.84 -8.08
C SER A 102 10.98 -16.33 -8.17
N TRP A 103 10.01 -15.53 -7.75
CA TRP A 103 10.10 -14.07 -7.81
C TRP A 103 11.34 -13.50 -7.11
N ASP A 104 11.91 -14.20 -6.16
CA ASP A 104 13.20 -13.85 -5.54
C ASP A 104 14.36 -13.84 -6.54
N TYR A 105 14.24 -14.59 -7.65
CA TYR A 105 15.22 -14.59 -8.74
C TYR A 105 14.90 -13.54 -9.82
N TRP A 106 13.61 -13.20 -9.95
CA TRP A 106 13.08 -12.29 -10.96
C TRP A 106 12.22 -11.21 -10.32
N SER A 107 12.71 -10.67 -9.22
CA SER A 107 11.99 -9.69 -8.40
C SER A 107 11.60 -8.43 -9.19
N GLU A 108 12.35 -8.08 -10.23
CA GLU A 108 12.02 -6.99 -11.14
C GLU A 108 10.66 -7.17 -11.83
N PHE A 109 10.17 -8.38 -11.99
CA PHE A 109 8.86 -8.64 -12.62
C PHE A 109 7.66 -8.32 -11.72
N SER A 110 7.90 -8.20 -10.43
CA SER A 110 6.92 -7.67 -9.49
C SER A 110 6.91 -6.15 -9.45
N PHE A 111 7.85 -5.51 -10.16
CA PHE A 111 7.97 -4.07 -10.20
C PHE A 111 7.33 -3.50 -11.46
N THR A 112 6.78 -2.32 -11.33
CA THR A 112 6.14 -1.61 -12.45
C THR A 112 7.10 -1.42 -13.62
N GLY A 113 8.39 -1.20 -13.37
CA GLY A 113 9.44 -1.03 -14.36
C GLY A 113 9.60 -2.15 -15.39
N ALA A 114 9.09 -3.36 -15.13
CA ALA A 114 9.15 -4.48 -16.07
C ALA A 114 8.09 -4.43 -17.20
N TYR A 115 7.15 -3.47 -17.12
CA TYR A 115 6.01 -3.34 -18.04
C TYR A 115 6.08 -2.04 -18.84
N THR A 116 5.36 -1.95 -19.95
CA THR A 116 5.27 -0.73 -20.76
C THR A 116 4.49 0.37 -20.04
N PHE A 117 4.68 1.62 -20.41
CA PHE A 117 4.06 2.76 -19.73
C PHE A 117 2.53 2.69 -19.72
N ASP A 118 1.91 2.34 -20.85
CA ASP A 118 0.47 2.19 -20.96
C ASP A 118 -0.10 1.07 -20.06
N VAL A 119 0.69 0.00 -19.87
CA VAL A 119 0.32 -1.09 -18.96
C VAL A 119 0.44 -0.65 -17.51
N ARG A 120 1.48 0.09 -17.13
CA ARG A 120 1.66 0.63 -15.78
C ARG A 120 0.52 1.56 -15.40
N GLU A 121 0.12 2.44 -16.32
CA GLU A 121 -0.99 3.38 -16.12
C GLU A 121 -2.32 2.63 -15.91
N LYS A 122 -2.61 1.64 -16.74
CA LYS A 122 -3.82 0.80 -16.59
C LYS A 122 -3.83 0.03 -15.26
N MET A 123 -2.68 -0.49 -14.83
CA MET A 123 -2.56 -1.18 -13.55
C MET A 123 -2.74 -0.21 -12.38
N ALA A 124 -2.15 0.98 -12.44
CA ALA A 124 -2.36 2.03 -11.45
C ALA A 124 -3.82 2.42 -11.34
N ASP A 125 -4.47 2.69 -12.48
CA ASP A 125 -5.89 3.02 -12.53
C ASP A 125 -6.76 1.94 -11.90
N LYS A 126 -6.51 0.69 -12.27
CA LYS A 126 -7.27 -0.44 -11.70
C LYS A 126 -7.08 -0.53 -10.20
N LEU A 127 -5.85 -0.47 -9.72
CA LEU A 127 -5.55 -0.53 -8.28
C LEU A 127 -6.28 0.57 -7.51
N PHE A 128 -6.23 1.81 -8.02
CA PHE A 128 -6.86 2.96 -7.37
C PHE A 128 -8.39 2.95 -7.47
N HIS A 129 -8.94 2.57 -8.61
CA HIS A 129 -10.39 2.47 -8.78
C HIS A 129 -10.99 1.34 -7.94
N ASP A 130 -10.38 0.16 -7.93
CA ASP A 130 -10.86 -0.96 -7.13
C ASP A 130 -10.75 -0.65 -5.63
N PHE A 131 -9.69 0.05 -5.21
CA PHE A 131 -9.58 0.55 -3.84
C PHE A 131 -10.75 1.48 -3.50
N LYS A 132 -11.07 2.41 -4.39
CA LYS A 132 -12.21 3.31 -4.20
C LYS A 132 -13.54 2.58 -4.16
N GLU A 133 -13.74 1.56 -5.00
CA GLU A 133 -14.95 0.72 -4.96
C GLU A 133 -15.09 0.00 -3.60
N VAL A 134 -13.98 -0.44 -3.03
CA VAL A 134 -13.96 -1.16 -1.75
C VAL A 134 -14.15 -0.22 -0.56
N PHE A 135 -13.41 0.90 -0.51
CA PHE A 135 -13.34 1.78 0.66
C PHE A 135 -14.12 3.10 0.52
N GLY A 136 -14.61 3.45 -0.67
CA GLY A 136 -15.38 4.66 -0.92
C GLY A 136 -14.55 5.93 -1.16
N TYR A 137 -13.21 5.85 -1.11
CA TYR A 137 -12.29 6.96 -1.35
C TYR A 137 -11.03 6.47 -2.08
N TYR A 138 -10.28 7.38 -2.71
CA TYR A 138 -8.98 7.04 -3.28
C TYR A 138 -7.90 6.93 -2.20
N PRO A 139 -6.94 6.00 -2.33
CA PRO A 139 -5.87 5.87 -1.35
C PRO A 139 -4.98 7.13 -1.36
N ARG A 140 -4.61 7.62 -0.17
CA ARG A 140 -3.74 8.78 0.01
C ARG A 140 -2.28 8.39 0.28
N SER A 141 -2.03 7.12 0.58
CA SER A 141 -0.70 6.56 0.76
C SER A 141 -0.48 5.39 -0.19
N LEU A 142 0.71 5.36 -0.78
CA LEU A 142 1.13 4.33 -1.71
C LEU A 142 2.52 3.84 -1.33
N GLY A 143 2.70 2.53 -1.19
CA GLY A 143 4.00 1.89 -1.04
C GLY A 143 4.31 0.98 -2.22
N ALA A 144 5.58 0.73 -2.43
CA ALA A 144 6.08 -0.25 -3.38
C ALA A 144 7.53 -0.62 -3.03
N TRP A 145 8.01 -1.77 -3.50
CA TRP A 145 9.43 -2.08 -3.41
C TRP A 145 10.29 -1.16 -4.26
N CYS A 146 9.87 -0.97 -5.52
CA CYS A 146 10.54 -0.13 -6.49
C CYS A 146 9.50 0.51 -7.40
N LEU A 147 9.07 1.71 -7.08
CA LEU A 147 8.17 2.47 -7.94
C LEU A 147 9.00 3.31 -8.91
N ASP A 148 8.71 3.20 -10.19
CA ASP A 148 9.42 3.94 -11.23
C ASP A 148 8.91 5.39 -11.36
N ALA A 149 9.75 6.27 -11.90
CA ALA A 149 9.46 7.70 -12.01
C ALA A 149 8.22 8.00 -12.87
N HIS A 150 7.97 7.20 -13.91
CA HIS A 150 6.78 7.38 -14.76
C HIS A 150 5.49 7.09 -13.97
N SER A 151 5.46 5.96 -13.25
CA SER A 151 4.32 5.61 -12.41
C SER A 151 4.06 6.64 -11.31
N ILE A 152 5.12 7.17 -10.66
CA ILE A 152 5.00 8.26 -9.68
C ILE A 152 4.38 9.50 -10.33
N ALA A 153 4.90 9.95 -11.46
CA ALA A 153 4.39 11.14 -12.16
C ALA A 153 2.92 10.97 -12.53
N TYR A 154 2.57 9.85 -13.18
CA TYR A 154 1.20 9.56 -13.60
C TYR A 154 0.22 9.55 -12.42
N ILE A 155 0.59 8.86 -11.34
CA ILE A 155 -0.26 8.75 -10.15
C ILE A 155 -0.39 10.12 -9.47
N SER A 156 0.70 10.89 -9.35
CA SER A 156 0.68 12.23 -8.75
C SER A 156 -0.16 13.24 -9.52
N GLU A 157 -0.20 13.13 -10.85
CA GLU A 157 -1.01 14.01 -11.69
C GLU A 157 -2.50 13.66 -11.64
N LYS A 158 -2.83 12.40 -11.40
CA LYS A 158 -4.19 11.88 -11.53
C LYS A 158 -4.90 11.70 -10.20
N TYR A 159 -4.19 11.36 -9.16
CA TYR A 159 -4.71 11.03 -7.84
C TYR A 159 -4.04 11.90 -6.76
N ASP A 160 -4.80 12.25 -5.75
CA ASP A 160 -4.34 13.08 -4.63
C ASP A 160 -3.63 12.22 -3.57
N VAL A 161 -2.41 11.76 -3.91
CA VAL A 161 -1.57 10.94 -3.03
C VAL A 161 -0.65 11.82 -2.21
N ASP A 162 -0.71 11.70 -0.87
CA ASP A 162 0.09 12.50 0.06
C ASP A 162 1.46 11.90 0.37
N ALA A 163 1.59 10.58 0.29
CA ALA A 163 2.80 9.86 0.69
C ALA A 163 3.11 8.68 -0.24
N TYR A 164 4.41 8.54 -0.54
CA TYR A 164 4.99 7.45 -1.33
C TYR A 164 6.03 6.70 -0.52
#